data_d88cecf0d851cd926246e0ec5226db1f
#
_entry.id   d88cecf0d851cd926246e0ec5226db1f
#
_cell.length_a   1.000
_cell.length_b   1.000
_cell.length_c   1.000
_cell.angle_alpha   90.00
_cell.angle_beta   90.00
_cell.angle_gamma   90.00
#
_symmetry.space_group_name_H-M   'P 1'
#
loop_
_entity.id
_entity.type
_entity.pdbx_description
1 polymer ?
#
loop_
_entity_poly.entity_id
_entity_poly.type
_entity_poly.pdbx_seq_one_letter_code
_entity_poly.pdbx_strand_id
1 'polypeptide(L)'
;MKNLTSRDNPRLKQLRRWATQGRVRREDGAILLDGLHLIDALLASGGEVEELVVSESGLRNPEISAWLAGHGGLNAVRIPDALFAEIAVTETPSGILGVARAAPPMRRIENDQDCIMLDGVQDPGNVGTLLRTAAAAGITQALLGPGCADAWAPKTLRAGQGAQFELGIHENGDLVAALAA
;
A
#
# COMPACT_ATOMS: atom_id res chain seq x y z
N MET A 1 9.37 -11.24 -18.41
CA MET A 1 8.03 -10.68 -18.11
C MET A 1 6.96 -11.56 -18.76
N LYS A 2 5.95 -11.96 -18.00
CA LYS A 2 4.83 -12.81 -18.46
C LYS A 2 3.66 -11.92 -18.93
N ASN A 3 2.92 -12.34 -19.98
CA ASN A 3 1.76 -11.59 -20.48
C ASN A 3 0.46 -12.23 -19.97
N LEU A 4 -0.44 -11.42 -19.40
CA LEU A 4 -1.78 -11.82 -19.02
C LEU A 4 -2.79 -11.00 -19.84
N THR A 5 -3.45 -11.65 -20.79
CA THR A 5 -4.37 -11.00 -21.74
C THR A 5 -5.83 -11.38 -21.53
N SER A 6 -6.08 -12.47 -20.81
CA SER A 6 -7.44 -12.93 -20.56
C SER A 6 -8.05 -12.26 -19.33
N ARG A 7 -9.22 -11.65 -19.50
CA ARG A 7 -10.04 -11.10 -18.40
C ARG A 7 -10.43 -12.16 -17.36
N ASP A 8 -10.50 -13.42 -17.80
CA ASP A 8 -10.86 -14.56 -16.95
C ASP A 8 -9.69 -15.17 -16.19
N ASN A 9 -8.47 -14.67 -16.39
CA ASN A 9 -7.30 -15.12 -15.66
C ASN A 9 -7.53 -15.04 -14.15
N PRO A 10 -7.32 -16.12 -13.37
CA PRO A 10 -7.56 -16.14 -11.93
C PRO A 10 -6.81 -15.04 -11.18
N ARG A 11 -5.58 -14.71 -11.60
CA ARG A 11 -4.78 -13.67 -10.98
C ARG A 11 -5.38 -12.29 -11.19
N LEU A 12 -5.86 -11.98 -12.40
CA LEU A 12 -6.54 -10.71 -12.67
C LEU A 12 -7.88 -10.59 -11.91
N LYS A 13 -8.61 -11.70 -11.76
CA LYS A 13 -9.82 -11.73 -10.90
C LYS A 13 -9.48 -11.42 -9.44
N GLN A 14 -8.38 -11.96 -8.93
CA GLN A 14 -7.91 -11.69 -7.57
C GLN A 14 -7.49 -10.23 -7.40
N LEU A 15 -6.68 -9.69 -8.30
CA LEU A 15 -6.26 -8.27 -8.27
C LEU A 15 -7.47 -7.32 -8.29
N ARG A 16 -8.46 -7.61 -9.14
CA ARG A 16 -9.70 -6.85 -9.22
C ARG A 16 -10.49 -6.89 -7.90
N ARG A 17 -10.56 -8.06 -7.26
CA ARG A 17 -11.19 -8.18 -5.94
C ARG A 17 -10.46 -7.34 -4.89
N TRP A 18 -9.14 -7.35 -4.87
CA TRP A 18 -8.35 -6.54 -3.96
C TRP A 18 -8.49 -5.04 -4.21
N ALA A 19 -8.57 -4.63 -5.48
CA ALA A 19 -8.77 -3.23 -5.84
C ALA A 19 -10.13 -2.68 -5.40
N THR A 20 -11.18 -3.52 -5.50
CA THR A 20 -12.58 -3.07 -5.29
C THR A 20 -13.15 -3.47 -3.92
N GLN A 21 -12.61 -4.49 -3.26
CA GLN A 21 -13.15 -5.05 -2.02
C GLN A 21 -12.12 -4.97 -0.89
N GLY A 22 -12.12 -3.83 -0.17
CA GLY A 22 -11.17 -3.57 0.90
C GLY A 22 -11.14 -4.65 1.99
N ARG A 23 -12.31 -5.23 2.32
CA ARG A 23 -12.37 -6.35 3.28
C ARG A 23 -11.57 -7.56 2.81
N VAL A 24 -11.77 -8.01 1.56
CA VAL A 24 -11.05 -9.16 0.99
C VAL A 24 -9.55 -8.88 0.93
N ARG A 25 -9.16 -7.66 0.55
CA ARG A 25 -7.75 -7.26 0.52
C ARG A 25 -7.11 -7.38 1.91
N ARG A 26 -7.78 -6.89 2.97
CA ARG A 26 -7.29 -7.01 4.36
C ARG A 26 -7.23 -8.45 4.86
N GLU A 27 -8.27 -9.24 4.60
CA GLU A 27 -8.30 -10.67 4.96
C GLU A 27 -7.15 -11.45 4.30
N ASP A 28 -6.82 -11.09 3.06
CA ASP A 28 -5.70 -11.69 2.33
C ASP A 28 -4.34 -11.07 2.69
N GLY A 29 -4.30 -10.02 3.52
CA GLY A 29 -3.08 -9.29 3.90
C GLY A 29 -2.40 -8.59 2.72
N ALA A 30 -3.12 -8.32 1.63
CA ALA A 30 -2.54 -7.74 0.43
C ALA A 30 -2.55 -6.20 0.49
N ILE A 31 -1.48 -5.58 0.00
CA ILE A 31 -1.41 -4.15 -0.28
C ILE A 31 -1.14 -3.91 -1.76
N LEU A 32 -1.70 -2.82 -2.29
CA LEU A 32 -1.58 -2.43 -3.68
C LEU A 32 -0.92 -1.06 -3.76
N LEU A 33 0.24 -1.02 -4.43
CA LEU A 33 1.13 0.13 -4.51
C LEU A 33 1.05 0.75 -5.90
N ASP A 34 0.34 1.87 -6.05
CA ASP A 34 0.21 2.54 -7.34
C ASP A 34 1.37 3.51 -7.55
N GLY A 35 2.24 3.17 -8.49
CA GLY A 35 3.37 3.97 -8.92
C GLY A 35 4.70 3.62 -8.28
N LEU A 36 5.77 4.05 -8.95
CA LEU A 36 7.15 3.75 -8.56
C LEU A 36 7.49 4.27 -7.16
N HIS A 37 6.97 5.45 -6.79
CA HIS A 37 7.28 6.05 -5.50
C HIS A 37 6.91 5.15 -4.30
N LEU A 38 5.71 4.54 -4.32
CA LEU A 38 5.29 3.64 -3.23
C LEU A 38 6.06 2.31 -3.27
N ILE A 39 6.38 1.83 -4.47
CA ILE A 39 7.20 0.63 -4.66
C ILE A 39 8.60 0.85 -4.09
N ASP A 40 9.24 1.96 -4.44
CA ASP A 40 10.57 2.32 -3.94
C ASP A 40 10.58 2.54 -2.43
N ALA A 41 9.54 3.20 -1.88
CA ALA A 41 9.42 3.40 -0.45
C ALA A 41 9.33 2.06 0.31
N LEU A 42 8.57 1.09 -0.22
CA LEU A 42 8.53 -0.25 0.36
C LEU A 42 9.89 -0.95 0.29
N LEU A 43 10.55 -0.94 -0.86
CA LEU A 43 11.87 -1.57 -1.05
C LEU A 43 12.93 -0.93 -0.16
N ALA A 44 12.92 0.41 -0.02
CA ALA A 44 13.84 1.15 0.84
C ALA A 44 13.66 0.82 2.33
N SER A 45 12.45 0.49 2.77
CA SER A 45 12.17 0.04 4.14
C SER A 45 12.54 -1.43 4.39
N GLY A 46 13.09 -2.14 3.39
CA GLY A 46 13.41 -3.56 3.47
C GLY A 46 12.22 -4.49 3.21
N GLY A 47 11.09 -3.96 2.77
CA GLY A 47 9.93 -4.75 2.39
C GLY A 47 10.10 -5.43 1.02
N GLU A 48 9.21 -6.38 0.72
CA GLU A 48 9.27 -7.19 -0.50
C GLU A 48 8.07 -6.93 -1.40
N VAL A 49 8.34 -6.82 -2.71
CA VAL A 49 7.32 -6.78 -3.75
C VAL A 49 7.13 -8.19 -4.32
N GLU A 50 5.95 -8.77 -4.14
CA GLU A 50 5.65 -10.13 -4.63
C GLU A 50 5.47 -10.16 -6.16
N GLU A 51 4.87 -9.12 -6.71
CA GLU A 51 4.57 -9.02 -8.14
C GLU A 51 4.43 -7.56 -8.58
N LEU A 52 4.90 -7.29 -9.76
CA LEU A 52 4.64 -6.05 -10.48
C LEU A 52 3.65 -6.31 -11.61
N VAL A 53 2.62 -5.47 -11.70
CA VAL A 53 1.66 -5.49 -12.80
C VAL A 53 1.86 -4.20 -13.60
N VAL A 54 2.20 -4.34 -14.87
CA VAL A 54 2.55 -3.19 -15.72
C VAL A 54 1.62 -3.16 -16.93
N SER A 55 1.04 -1.99 -17.19
CA SER A 55 0.20 -1.78 -18.36
C SER A 55 1.04 -1.62 -19.64
N GLU A 56 0.42 -1.77 -20.80
CA GLU A 56 1.10 -1.54 -22.08
C GLU A 56 1.57 -0.09 -22.23
N SER A 57 0.77 0.87 -21.76
CA SER A 57 1.16 2.29 -21.72
C SER A 57 2.26 2.55 -20.68
N GLY A 58 2.20 1.88 -19.52
CA GLY A 58 3.24 1.94 -18.50
C GLY A 58 4.60 1.50 -19.03
N LEU A 59 4.65 0.43 -19.83
CA LEU A 59 5.90 -0.02 -20.47
C LEU A 59 6.47 0.98 -21.50
N ARG A 60 5.64 1.86 -22.04
CA ARG A 60 6.09 2.94 -22.93
C ARG A 60 6.57 4.19 -22.17
N ASN A 61 6.30 4.27 -20.87
CA ASN A 61 6.82 5.33 -20.02
C ASN A 61 8.33 5.10 -19.78
N PRO A 62 9.20 6.06 -20.16
CA PRO A 62 10.65 5.90 -20.02
C PRO A 62 11.10 5.68 -18.57
N GLU A 63 10.46 6.32 -17.62
CA GLU A 63 10.77 6.20 -16.19
C GLU A 63 10.50 4.77 -15.69
N ILE A 64 9.31 4.23 -15.98
CA ILE A 64 8.93 2.86 -15.61
C ILE A 64 9.84 1.84 -16.30
N SER A 65 10.13 2.02 -17.60
CA SER A 65 11.00 1.12 -18.35
C SER A 65 12.42 1.11 -17.81
N ALA A 66 12.99 2.27 -17.48
CA ALA A 66 14.32 2.38 -16.90
C ALA A 66 14.36 1.75 -15.50
N TRP A 67 13.34 1.98 -14.68
CA TRP A 67 13.22 1.40 -13.37
C TRP A 67 13.16 -0.14 -13.42
N LEU A 68 12.32 -0.70 -14.30
CA LEU A 68 12.22 -2.15 -14.51
C LEU A 68 13.53 -2.77 -14.97
N ALA A 69 14.31 -2.09 -15.80
CA ALA A 69 15.62 -2.56 -16.24
C ALA A 69 16.61 -2.67 -15.07
N GLY A 70 16.56 -1.76 -14.10
CA GLY A 70 17.36 -1.81 -12.88
C GLY A 70 16.90 -2.88 -11.87
N HIS A 71 15.66 -3.36 -11.98
CA HIS A 71 15.02 -4.29 -11.02
C HIS A 71 14.65 -5.63 -11.67
N GLY A 72 15.48 -6.14 -12.56
CA GLY A 72 15.21 -7.36 -13.37
C GLY A 72 14.96 -8.64 -12.59
N GLY A 73 15.23 -8.67 -11.27
CA GLY A 73 14.94 -9.81 -10.38
C GLY A 73 13.49 -9.89 -9.91
N LEU A 74 12.69 -8.83 -10.06
CA LEU A 74 11.31 -8.80 -9.61
C LEU A 74 10.37 -9.52 -10.60
N ASN A 75 9.39 -10.22 -10.03
CA ASN A 75 8.35 -10.88 -10.82
C ASN A 75 7.42 -9.83 -11.44
N ALA A 76 7.48 -9.64 -12.75
CA ALA A 76 6.67 -8.66 -13.45
C ALA A 76 5.77 -9.30 -14.51
N VAL A 77 4.51 -8.87 -14.53
CA VAL A 77 3.52 -9.25 -15.54
C VAL A 77 3.06 -8.03 -16.34
N ARG A 78 2.90 -8.21 -17.63
CA ARG A 78 2.33 -7.20 -18.54
C ARG A 78 0.86 -7.51 -18.77
N ILE A 79 0.03 -6.47 -18.78
CA ILE A 79 -1.40 -6.56 -19.11
C ILE A 79 -1.81 -5.42 -20.06
N PRO A 80 -2.86 -5.61 -20.88
CA PRO A 80 -3.48 -4.55 -21.68
C PRO A 80 -3.98 -3.39 -20.81
N ASP A 81 -3.94 -2.16 -21.33
CA ASP A 81 -4.39 -0.95 -20.63
C ASP A 81 -5.84 -1.07 -20.13
N ALA A 82 -6.72 -1.68 -20.93
CA ALA A 82 -8.12 -1.91 -20.54
C ALA A 82 -8.25 -2.81 -19.28
N LEU A 83 -7.41 -3.82 -19.16
CA LEU A 83 -7.40 -4.69 -17.97
C LEU A 83 -6.72 -4.02 -16.77
N PHE A 84 -5.73 -3.16 -17.03
CA PHE A 84 -5.09 -2.38 -15.98
C PHE A 84 -6.08 -1.39 -15.34
N ALA A 85 -6.90 -0.75 -16.15
CA ALA A 85 -7.95 0.15 -15.65
C ALA A 85 -8.95 -0.55 -14.70
N GLU A 86 -9.20 -1.86 -14.87
CA GLU A 86 -10.09 -2.63 -13.99
C GLU A 86 -9.49 -2.95 -12.62
N ILE A 87 -8.17 -2.91 -12.50
CA ILE A 87 -7.43 -3.14 -11.24
C ILE A 87 -6.83 -1.86 -10.67
N ALA A 88 -7.01 -0.74 -11.37
CA ALA A 88 -6.54 0.56 -10.92
C ALA A 88 -7.20 0.94 -9.59
N VAL A 89 -6.39 1.44 -8.66
CA VAL A 89 -6.82 1.83 -7.31
C VAL A 89 -6.93 3.34 -7.15
N THR A 90 -6.63 4.08 -8.23
CA THR A 90 -6.67 5.54 -8.31
C THR A 90 -7.35 5.98 -9.61
N GLU A 91 -7.85 7.21 -9.66
CA GLU A 91 -8.50 7.79 -10.85
C GLU A 91 -7.50 8.01 -12.00
N THR A 92 -6.25 8.29 -11.67
CA THR A 92 -5.16 8.49 -12.62
C THR A 92 -4.05 7.47 -12.37
N PRO A 93 -4.20 6.25 -12.89
CA PRO A 93 -3.23 5.18 -12.65
C PRO A 93 -1.86 5.51 -13.25
N SER A 94 -0.81 5.16 -12.53
CA SER A 94 0.58 5.41 -12.97
C SER A 94 1.03 4.52 -14.14
N GLY A 95 0.32 3.41 -14.39
CA GLY A 95 0.72 2.38 -15.37
C GLY A 95 1.56 1.25 -14.79
N ILE A 96 1.92 1.32 -13.52
CA ILE A 96 2.57 0.24 -12.75
C ILE A 96 1.90 0.08 -11.39
N LEU A 97 1.66 -1.16 -10.99
CA LEU A 97 1.07 -1.52 -9.71
C LEU A 97 1.95 -2.59 -9.04
N GLY A 98 2.46 -2.30 -7.87
CA GLY A 98 3.11 -3.28 -7.00
C GLY A 98 2.09 -4.03 -6.15
N VAL A 99 2.32 -5.31 -5.98
CA VAL A 99 1.60 -6.16 -5.02
C VAL A 99 2.58 -6.59 -3.95
N ALA A 100 2.21 -6.36 -2.70
CA ALA A 100 3.01 -6.74 -1.55
C ALA A 100 2.11 -7.24 -0.41
N ARG A 101 2.70 -7.66 0.69
CA ARG A 101 1.98 -7.97 1.93
C ARG A 101 2.10 -6.81 2.90
N ALA A 102 1.02 -6.54 3.61
CA ALA A 102 1.07 -5.64 4.74
C ALA A 102 2.07 -6.19 5.77
N ALA A 103 2.84 -5.31 6.37
CA ALA A 103 3.65 -5.69 7.51
C ALA A 103 2.73 -6.31 8.59
N PRO A 104 3.20 -7.32 9.32
CA PRO A 104 2.41 -7.86 10.43
C PRO A 104 2.08 -6.71 11.39
N PRO A 105 0.82 -6.66 11.89
CA PRO A 105 0.43 -5.61 12.83
C PRO A 105 1.37 -5.63 14.03
N MET A 106 1.76 -4.45 14.52
CA MET A 106 2.48 -4.36 15.78
C MET A 106 1.69 -5.08 16.87
N ARG A 107 2.36 -5.95 17.59
CA ARG A 107 1.71 -6.73 18.67
C ARG A 107 1.50 -5.89 19.92
N ARG A 108 2.28 -4.84 20.09
CA ARG A 108 2.25 -4.00 21.29
C ARG A 108 2.85 -2.61 20.97
N ILE A 109 2.25 -1.57 21.54
CA ILE A 109 2.84 -0.23 21.60
C ILE A 109 3.99 -0.28 22.61
N GLU A 110 5.13 0.29 22.26
CA GLU A 110 6.27 0.44 23.15
C GLU A 110 6.13 1.76 23.92
N ASN A 111 6.05 1.69 25.24
CA ASN A 111 5.71 2.85 26.09
C ASN A 111 6.85 3.84 26.24
N ASP A 112 8.06 3.52 25.81
CA ASP A 112 9.25 4.37 25.82
C ASP A 112 9.46 5.12 24.50
N GLN A 113 8.55 4.99 23.55
CA GLN A 113 8.60 5.65 22.24
C GLN A 113 7.37 6.53 21.99
N ASP A 114 7.58 7.61 21.25
CA ASP A 114 6.49 8.48 20.83
C ASP A 114 5.51 7.74 19.89
N CYS A 115 4.21 7.94 20.14
CA CYS A 115 3.14 7.30 19.37
C CYS A 115 2.10 8.35 18.94
N ILE A 116 1.72 8.36 17.66
CA ILE A 116 0.54 9.09 17.23
C ILE A 116 -0.71 8.23 17.47
N MET A 117 -1.73 8.80 18.11
CA MET A 117 -3.02 8.14 18.31
C MET A 117 -4.10 8.83 17.49
N LEU A 118 -4.82 8.08 16.67
CA LEU A 118 -5.90 8.58 15.82
C LEU A 118 -7.22 7.99 16.27
N ASP A 119 -8.18 8.85 16.61
CA ASP A 119 -9.52 8.46 17.05
C ASP A 119 -10.55 8.79 15.99
N GLY A 120 -11.18 7.77 15.39
CA GLY A 120 -12.30 7.91 14.46
C GLY A 120 -12.00 8.72 13.19
N VAL A 121 -10.77 8.81 12.74
CA VAL A 121 -10.38 9.53 11.51
C VAL A 121 -10.81 8.74 10.28
N GLN A 122 -11.97 9.06 9.73
CA GLN A 122 -12.63 8.27 8.68
C GLN A 122 -12.10 8.54 7.26
N ASP A 123 -11.56 9.72 6.98
CA ASP A 123 -11.05 10.04 5.64
C ASP A 123 -9.66 9.44 5.42
N PRO A 124 -9.47 8.59 4.38
CA PRO A 124 -8.18 7.96 4.08
C PRO A 124 -7.06 8.97 3.78
N GLY A 125 -7.41 10.13 3.18
CA GLY A 125 -6.46 11.20 2.91
C GLY A 125 -5.92 11.82 4.19
N ASN A 126 -6.81 12.06 5.16
CA ASN A 126 -6.43 12.60 6.47
C ASN A 126 -5.57 11.60 7.25
N VAL A 127 -5.96 10.30 7.30
CA VAL A 127 -5.14 9.28 7.95
C VAL A 127 -3.74 9.24 7.32
N GLY A 128 -3.64 9.15 5.99
CA GLY A 128 -2.35 9.13 5.31
C GLY A 128 -1.50 10.37 5.59
N THR A 129 -2.11 11.55 5.55
CA THR A 129 -1.40 12.82 5.84
C THR A 129 -0.88 12.87 7.26
N LEU A 130 -1.68 12.42 8.25
CA LEU A 130 -1.28 12.38 9.65
C LEU A 130 -0.13 11.40 9.88
N LEU A 131 -0.20 10.21 9.29
CA LEU A 131 0.89 9.22 9.36
C LEU A 131 2.18 9.76 8.75
N ARG A 132 2.09 10.41 7.58
CA ARG A 132 3.25 11.04 6.93
C ARG A 132 3.86 12.14 7.79
N THR A 133 3.02 12.98 8.40
CA THR A 133 3.49 14.06 9.30
C THR A 133 4.15 13.49 10.53
N ALA A 134 3.59 12.44 11.12
CA ALA A 134 4.16 11.74 12.28
C ALA A 134 5.54 11.15 11.96
N ALA A 135 5.67 10.41 10.86
CA ALA A 135 6.95 9.86 10.42
C ALA A 135 7.99 10.97 10.18
N ALA A 136 7.61 12.07 9.51
CA ALA A 136 8.51 13.20 9.28
C ALA A 136 8.94 13.91 10.57
N ALA A 137 8.15 13.81 11.65
CA ALA A 137 8.49 14.31 12.98
C ALA A 137 9.34 13.33 13.81
N GLY A 138 9.69 12.15 13.25
CA GLY A 138 10.47 11.14 13.95
C GLY A 138 9.65 10.21 14.85
N ILE A 139 8.32 10.28 14.81
CA ILE A 139 7.44 9.32 15.50
C ILE A 139 7.54 7.98 14.80
N THR A 140 7.67 6.92 15.57
CA THR A 140 7.89 5.55 15.05
C THR A 140 6.68 4.63 15.17
N GLN A 141 5.65 5.04 15.90
CA GLN A 141 4.47 4.23 16.18
C GLN A 141 3.18 4.98 15.90
N ALA A 142 2.17 4.27 15.40
CA ALA A 142 0.83 4.80 15.18
C ALA A 142 -0.23 3.82 15.72
N LEU A 143 -1.12 4.30 16.56
CA LEU A 143 -2.27 3.57 17.07
C LEU A 143 -3.55 4.18 16.49
N LEU A 144 -4.24 3.42 15.66
CA LEU A 144 -5.51 3.80 15.06
C LEU A 144 -6.64 3.11 15.84
N GLY A 145 -7.48 3.93 16.44
CA GLY A 145 -8.68 3.46 17.13
C GLY A 145 -9.80 3.01 16.18
N PRO A 146 -10.87 2.45 16.73
CA PRO A 146 -12.04 2.04 15.95
C PRO A 146 -12.61 3.19 15.12
N GLY A 147 -13.08 2.88 13.91
CA GLY A 147 -13.67 3.86 13.00
C GLY A 147 -12.67 4.68 12.18
N CYS A 148 -11.36 4.49 12.36
CA CYS A 148 -10.38 5.05 11.44
C CYS A 148 -10.43 4.38 10.07
N ALA A 149 -10.06 5.13 9.02
CA ALA A 149 -9.83 4.54 7.71
C ALA A 149 -8.64 3.57 7.77
N ASP A 150 -8.72 2.51 6.94
CA ASP A 150 -7.68 1.49 6.78
C ASP A 150 -6.34 2.12 6.38
N ALA A 151 -5.31 1.96 7.22
CA ALA A 151 -3.98 2.51 7.01
C ALA A 151 -3.33 1.98 5.71
N TRP A 152 -3.69 0.77 5.30
CA TRP A 152 -3.15 0.07 4.14
C TRP A 152 -4.05 0.18 2.90
N ALA A 153 -5.12 0.97 2.96
CA ALA A 153 -5.93 1.26 1.79
C ALA A 153 -5.11 2.05 0.75
N PRO A 154 -5.29 1.78 -0.56
CA PRO A 154 -4.52 2.44 -1.61
C PRO A 154 -4.57 3.97 -1.54
N LYS A 155 -5.74 4.53 -1.19
CA LYS A 155 -5.91 5.98 -1.03
C LYS A 155 -5.11 6.51 0.18
N THR A 156 -5.05 5.76 1.27
CA THR A 156 -4.27 6.10 2.47
C THR A 156 -2.77 6.00 2.19
N LEU A 157 -2.32 4.93 1.52
CA LEU A 157 -0.92 4.75 1.10
C LEU A 157 -0.45 5.90 0.21
N ARG A 158 -1.28 6.30 -0.76
CA ARG A 158 -0.97 7.44 -1.64
C ARG A 158 -0.85 8.75 -0.87
N ALA A 159 -1.77 9.04 0.05
CA ALA A 159 -1.71 10.25 0.87
C ALA A 159 -0.53 10.24 1.85
N GLY A 160 -0.22 9.07 2.40
CA GLY A 160 0.91 8.83 3.31
C GLY A 160 2.27 8.79 2.63
N GLN A 161 2.30 8.68 1.27
CA GLN A 161 3.54 8.62 0.49
C GLN A 161 4.51 7.51 0.94
N GLY A 162 3.97 6.41 1.50
CA GLY A 162 4.77 5.29 1.99
C GLY A 162 5.26 5.40 3.43
N ALA A 163 4.89 6.45 4.17
CA ALA A 163 5.23 6.59 5.59
C ALA A 163 4.80 5.37 6.44
N GLN A 164 3.78 4.64 5.98
CA GLN A 164 3.32 3.41 6.60
C GLN A 164 4.41 2.32 6.68
N PHE A 165 5.42 2.37 5.82
CA PHE A 165 6.51 1.40 5.82
C PHE A 165 7.60 1.72 6.85
N GLU A 166 7.58 2.94 7.40
CA GLU A 166 8.50 3.41 8.43
C GLU A 166 7.90 3.36 9.83
N LEU A 167 6.57 3.22 9.92
CA LEU A 167 5.82 3.25 11.16
C LEU A 167 5.40 1.84 11.60
N GLY A 168 5.52 1.57 12.89
CA GLY A 168 4.80 0.47 13.52
C GLY A 168 3.33 0.83 13.66
N ILE A 169 2.45 0.23 12.83
CA ILE A 169 1.03 0.56 12.82
C ILE A 169 0.22 -0.51 13.54
N HIS A 170 -0.62 -0.06 14.47
CA HIS A 170 -1.61 -0.87 15.15
C HIS A 170 -3.01 -0.34 14.85
N GLU A 171 -3.84 -1.12 14.18
CA GLU A 171 -5.22 -0.76 13.84
C GLU A 171 -6.23 -1.36 14.82
N ASN A 172 -7.36 -0.69 15.00
CA ASN A 172 -8.45 -1.07 15.92
C ASN A 172 -7.99 -1.21 17.38
N GLY A 173 -6.98 -0.44 17.78
CA GLY A 173 -6.47 -0.44 19.13
C GLY A 173 -7.39 0.25 20.13
N ASP A 174 -7.32 -0.17 21.40
CA ASP A 174 -7.96 0.52 22.50
C ASP A 174 -7.10 1.71 22.94
N LEU A 175 -7.50 2.92 22.49
CA LEU A 175 -6.76 4.15 22.78
C LEU A 175 -6.74 4.48 24.28
N VAL A 176 -7.84 4.17 25.01
CA VAL A 176 -7.93 4.45 26.45
C VAL A 176 -7.00 3.54 27.24
N ALA A 177 -6.98 2.24 26.88
CA ALA A 177 -6.06 1.31 27.51
C ALA A 177 -4.59 1.64 27.20
N ALA A 178 -4.30 2.11 25.98
CA ALA A 178 -2.95 2.52 25.59
C ALA A 178 -2.46 3.78 26.34
N LEU A 179 -3.37 4.74 26.63
CA LEU A 179 -3.04 5.94 27.42
C LEU A 179 -2.83 5.66 28.92
N ALA A 180 -3.37 4.54 29.41
CA ALA A 180 -3.29 4.17 30.82
C ALA A 180 -2.09 3.25 31.13
N ALA A 181 -1.36 2.82 30.12
CA ALA A 181 -0.24 1.89 30.24
C ALA A 181 1.11 2.58 30.32
#